data_084b7d73cd0d25261c1e9065a6a8ef83
#
_entry.id   084b7d73cd0d25261c1e9065a6a8ef83
#
_cell.length_a   1.000
_cell.length_b   1.000
_cell.length_c   1.000
_cell.angle_alpha   90.00
_cell.angle_beta   90.00
_cell.angle_gamma   90.00
#
_symmetry.space_group_name_H-M   'P 1'
#
loop_
_entity.id
_entity.type
_entity.pdbx_description
1 polymer ?
#
loop_
_entity_poly.entity_id
_entity_poly.type
_entity_poly.pdbx_seq_one_letter_code
_entity_poly.pdbx_strand_id
1 'polypeptide(L)'
;MSNRILLAGALALALASPAVARTALVEPPAPLSPPVKLTVGVVKVPHVAPFNGAAERARPLGVEVELVNFVRYADVRTALASGSIEVGSIGPADVPIAVSQNLRGIIGLMGVGVSAKHPIVRNGVTLETWEDLYGKRVAIAPGSAVWFQFAATITEAGINYGRLNIVNIQGGGQPFVQAMQRGDIDLFIGWEPFESMAIQQGLAYRQTKLDYSRSRAVGAELGMVGATRDAVQNKREALRRLIWAYLQVQNEISASKEALGAAIAAWTGLPAQVAKAVADDMTLEQSLTVDQVQAQAREFHRLGVLARDVSAELPQFFDLSIYQSVVRR
;
A
#
# COMPACT_ATOMS: atom_id res chain seq x y z
N MET A 1 48.89 42.28 -33.71
CA MET A 1 48.77 41.27 -32.65
C MET A 1 47.35 41.37 -32.07
N SER A 2 46.44 40.54 -32.56
CA SER A 2 45.03 40.60 -32.15
C SER A 2 44.73 39.44 -31.19
N ASN A 3 44.41 39.77 -29.96
CA ASN A 3 43.91 38.81 -28.94
C ASN A 3 42.40 38.54 -29.18
N ARG A 4 42.11 37.30 -29.60
CA ARG A 4 40.73 36.79 -29.61
C ARG A 4 40.48 36.09 -28.27
N ILE A 5 39.59 36.68 -27.47
CA ILE A 5 39.05 36.05 -26.27
C ILE A 5 37.89 35.15 -26.69
N LEU A 6 38.10 33.83 -26.51
CA LEU A 6 37.06 32.82 -26.65
C LEU A 6 36.22 32.78 -25.37
N LEU A 7 34.97 33.26 -25.42
CA LEU A 7 33.95 33.00 -24.36
C LEU A 7 33.45 31.57 -24.55
N ALA A 8 33.79 30.68 -23.63
CA ALA A 8 33.16 29.38 -23.48
C ALA A 8 31.88 29.52 -22.71
N GLY A 9 30.74 29.47 -23.41
CA GLY A 9 29.41 29.41 -22.80
C GLY A 9 29.18 28.03 -22.19
N ALA A 10 29.14 27.92 -20.88
CA ALA A 10 28.69 26.73 -20.17
C ALA A 10 27.18 26.59 -20.29
N LEU A 11 26.71 25.66 -21.10
CA LEU A 11 25.31 25.28 -21.20
C LEU A 11 24.97 24.43 -19.97
N ALA A 12 24.30 25.02 -18.97
CA ALA A 12 23.77 24.28 -17.83
C ALA A 12 22.58 23.45 -18.31
N LEU A 13 22.77 22.15 -18.50
CA LEU A 13 21.67 21.20 -18.64
C LEU A 13 20.94 21.14 -17.28
N ALA A 14 19.80 21.78 -17.19
CA ALA A 14 18.85 21.54 -16.11
C ALA A 14 18.31 20.12 -16.25
N LEU A 15 18.77 19.22 -15.40
CA LEU A 15 18.17 17.88 -15.25
C LEU A 15 16.74 18.09 -14.71
N ALA A 16 15.76 18.07 -15.61
CA ALA A 16 14.36 18.04 -15.23
C ALA A 16 14.11 16.69 -14.52
N SER A 17 13.90 16.73 -13.22
CA SER A 17 13.38 15.56 -12.49
C SER A 17 12.09 15.12 -13.17
N PRO A 18 11.88 13.80 -13.37
CA PRO A 18 10.64 13.34 -13.97
C PRO A 18 9.46 13.82 -13.11
N ALA A 19 8.58 14.61 -13.73
CA ALA A 19 7.36 15.07 -13.07
C ALA A 19 6.55 13.83 -12.69
N VAL A 20 6.27 13.65 -11.40
CA VAL A 20 5.37 12.61 -10.92
C VAL A 20 4.01 12.88 -11.58
N ALA A 21 3.47 11.88 -12.29
CA ALA A 21 2.20 12.02 -13.00
C ALA A 21 1.08 12.32 -12.00
N ARG A 22 0.52 13.53 -12.09
CA ARG A 22 -0.64 13.91 -11.27
C ARG A 22 -1.90 13.27 -11.83
N THR A 23 -2.74 12.76 -10.94
CA THR A 23 -4.08 12.30 -11.33
C THR A 23 -4.91 13.51 -11.77
N ALA A 24 -5.33 13.52 -13.04
CA ALA A 24 -6.20 14.59 -13.55
C ALA A 24 -7.60 14.45 -12.94
N LEU A 25 -8.02 15.42 -12.14
CA LEU A 25 -9.33 15.41 -11.48
C LEU A 25 -10.37 16.17 -12.29
N VAL A 26 -11.64 15.78 -12.18
CA VAL A 26 -12.77 16.58 -12.60
C VAL A 26 -12.90 17.82 -11.71
N GLU A 27 -13.72 18.81 -12.11
CA GLU A 27 -14.04 19.96 -11.25
C GLU A 27 -14.57 19.47 -9.88
N PRO A 28 -14.32 20.24 -8.80
CA PRO A 28 -14.80 19.88 -7.47
C PRO A 28 -16.31 19.60 -7.49
N PRO A 29 -16.77 18.49 -6.93
CA PRO A 29 -18.20 18.22 -6.83
C PRO A 29 -18.90 19.32 -5.99
N ALA A 30 -20.12 19.71 -6.39
CA ALA A 30 -20.93 20.64 -5.59
C ALA A 30 -21.15 20.09 -4.16
N PRO A 31 -21.19 20.96 -3.12
CA PRO A 31 -21.39 20.52 -1.75
C PRO A 31 -22.70 19.77 -1.55
N LEU A 32 -22.69 18.77 -0.64
CA LEU A 32 -23.91 18.13 -0.17
C LEU A 32 -24.63 19.04 0.84
N SER A 33 -25.95 19.10 0.75
CA SER A 33 -26.82 19.77 1.71
C SER A 33 -28.03 18.91 1.98
N PRO A 34 -28.25 18.45 3.23
CA PRO A 34 -27.39 18.62 4.40
C PRO A 34 -26.04 17.86 4.27
N PRO A 35 -25.04 18.23 5.08
CA PRO A 35 -23.77 17.50 5.13
C PRO A 35 -23.97 16.03 5.54
N VAL A 36 -23.09 15.14 5.01
CA VAL A 36 -23.11 13.71 5.30
C VAL A 36 -21.87 13.33 6.10
N LYS A 37 -22.08 12.63 7.22
CA LYS A 37 -20.98 12.08 8.03
C LYS A 37 -20.53 10.74 7.47
N LEU A 38 -19.19 10.53 7.44
CA LEU A 38 -18.51 9.26 7.15
C LEU A 38 -17.51 8.92 8.25
N THR A 39 -17.60 7.72 8.81
CA THR A 39 -16.60 7.16 9.73
C THR A 39 -15.60 6.34 8.94
N VAL A 40 -14.33 6.76 8.97
CA VAL A 40 -13.26 6.22 8.12
C VAL A 40 -12.17 5.56 8.97
N GLY A 41 -12.02 4.25 8.86
CA GLY A 41 -10.97 3.49 9.52
C GLY A 41 -9.65 3.55 8.74
N VAL A 42 -8.57 3.92 9.41
CA VAL A 42 -7.25 4.05 8.80
C VAL A 42 -6.17 3.36 9.62
N VAL A 43 -5.16 2.84 8.93
CA VAL A 43 -3.89 2.43 9.55
C VAL A 43 -2.85 3.48 9.20
N LYS A 44 -2.01 3.88 10.17
CA LYS A 44 -0.98 4.90 9.94
C LYS A 44 0.23 4.33 9.19
N VAL A 45 -0.01 3.86 7.96
CA VAL A 45 1.04 3.43 7.02
C VAL A 45 1.28 4.52 5.96
N PRO A 46 2.49 4.57 5.35
CA PRO A 46 2.89 5.67 4.48
C PRO A 46 1.96 5.93 3.29
N HIS A 47 1.51 4.90 2.60
CA HIS A 47 0.72 5.00 1.37
C HIS A 47 -0.73 5.47 1.56
N VAL A 48 -1.20 5.62 2.79
CA VAL A 48 -2.50 6.23 3.09
C VAL A 48 -2.37 7.62 3.73
N ALA A 49 -1.18 8.22 3.67
CA ALA A 49 -0.93 9.57 4.16
C ALA A 49 -1.91 10.65 3.61
N PRO A 50 -2.48 10.54 2.39
CA PRO A 50 -3.47 11.49 1.92
C PRO A 50 -4.69 11.63 2.82
N PHE A 51 -5.06 10.63 3.62
CA PHE A 51 -6.17 10.75 4.59
C PHE A 51 -5.93 11.86 5.63
N ASN A 52 -4.67 12.21 5.92
CA ASN A 52 -4.35 13.29 6.86
C ASN A 52 -4.95 14.65 6.47
N GLY A 53 -5.05 14.92 5.16
CA GLY A 53 -5.67 16.19 4.66
C GLY A 53 -7.06 15.98 4.04
N ALA A 54 -7.43 14.74 3.71
CA ALA A 54 -8.69 14.46 3.00
C ALA A 54 -9.93 14.88 3.79
N ALA A 55 -9.92 14.74 5.13
CA ALA A 55 -11.02 15.14 5.98
C ALA A 55 -11.31 16.66 5.89
N GLU A 56 -10.26 17.49 5.92
CA GLU A 56 -10.37 18.94 5.79
C GLU A 56 -10.85 19.34 4.39
N ARG A 57 -10.35 18.68 3.35
CA ARG A 57 -10.74 18.94 1.95
C ARG A 57 -12.16 18.46 1.62
N ALA A 58 -12.66 17.45 2.32
CA ALA A 58 -14.03 16.95 2.15
C ALA A 58 -15.10 17.84 2.82
N ARG A 59 -14.72 18.57 3.88
CA ARG A 59 -15.67 19.40 4.65
C ARG A 59 -16.38 20.46 3.80
N PRO A 60 -15.70 21.30 2.98
CA PRO A 60 -16.37 22.25 2.11
C PRO A 60 -17.23 21.61 1.02
N LEU A 61 -17.07 20.31 0.78
CA LEU A 61 -17.88 19.53 -0.15
C LEU A 61 -19.12 18.91 0.55
N GLY A 62 -19.36 19.25 1.82
CA GLY A 62 -20.48 18.73 2.59
C GLY A 62 -20.28 17.28 3.08
N VAL A 63 -19.04 16.88 3.32
CA VAL A 63 -18.71 15.58 3.92
C VAL A 63 -17.92 15.77 5.21
N GLU A 64 -18.46 15.30 6.32
CA GLU A 64 -17.83 15.30 7.63
C GLU A 64 -17.13 13.95 7.84
N VAL A 65 -15.81 13.97 7.92
CA VAL A 65 -15.00 12.74 8.05
C VAL A 65 -14.51 12.61 9.48
N GLU A 66 -14.85 11.47 10.10
CA GLU A 66 -14.30 11.04 11.38
C GLU A 66 -13.27 9.92 11.13
N LEU A 67 -11.97 10.18 11.44
CA LEU A 67 -10.92 9.18 11.30
C LEU A 67 -10.79 8.33 12.57
N VAL A 68 -10.86 7.01 12.40
CA VAL A 68 -10.63 6.01 13.45
C VAL A 68 -9.34 5.27 13.16
N ASN A 69 -8.37 5.32 14.07
CA ASN A 69 -7.06 4.69 13.89
C ASN A 69 -7.09 3.21 14.31
N PHE A 70 -6.56 2.36 13.46
CA PHE A 70 -6.35 0.93 13.69
C PHE A 70 -4.86 0.59 13.58
N VAL A 71 -4.49 -0.58 14.13
CA VAL A 71 -3.10 -1.06 14.09
C VAL A 71 -2.83 -1.87 12.81
N ARG A 72 -3.81 -2.63 12.32
CA ARG A 72 -3.67 -3.55 11.17
C ARG A 72 -4.86 -3.44 10.22
N TYR A 73 -4.65 -3.74 8.95
CA TYR A 73 -5.71 -3.86 7.95
C TYR A 73 -6.76 -4.91 8.29
N ALA A 74 -6.36 -6.03 8.92
CA ALA A 74 -7.30 -7.04 9.39
C ALA A 74 -8.32 -6.49 10.40
N ASP A 75 -7.92 -5.53 11.24
CA ASP A 75 -8.81 -4.88 12.21
C ASP A 75 -9.79 -3.94 11.49
N VAL A 76 -9.31 -3.17 10.49
CA VAL A 76 -10.16 -2.35 9.61
C VAL A 76 -11.16 -3.22 8.84
N ARG A 77 -10.70 -4.35 8.28
CA ARG A 77 -11.59 -5.32 7.60
C ARG A 77 -12.72 -5.80 8.53
N THR A 78 -12.39 -6.13 9.78
CA THR A 78 -13.39 -6.56 10.77
C THR A 78 -14.37 -5.44 11.08
N ALA A 79 -13.90 -4.21 11.23
CA ALA A 79 -14.73 -3.04 11.50
C ALA A 79 -15.66 -2.69 10.31
N LEU A 80 -15.18 -2.82 9.06
CA LEU A 80 -16.02 -2.71 7.86
C LEU A 80 -17.06 -3.83 7.81
N ALA A 81 -16.66 -5.08 8.08
CA ALA A 81 -17.57 -6.22 8.03
C ALA A 81 -18.69 -6.13 9.07
N SER A 82 -18.43 -5.54 10.23
CA SER A 82 -19.43 -5.30 11.28
C SER A 82 -20.26 -4.03 11.08
N GLY A 83 -19.85 -3.14 10.14
CA GLY A 83 -20.50 -1.84 9.93
C GLY A 83 -20.16 -0.79 10.99
N SER A 84 -19.18 -1.03 11.87
CA SER A 84 -18.74 -0.04 12.87
C SER A 84 -17.99 1.14 12.27
N ILE A 85 -17.46 0.99 11.05
CA ILE A 85 -16.98 2.06 10.18
C ILE A 85 -17.57 1.88 8.78
N GLU A 86 -17.61 2.94 8.00
CA GLU A 86 -18.23 2.94 6.67
C GLU A 86 -17.24 2.87 5.54
N VAL A 87 -16.05 3.44 5.75
CA VAL A 87 -14.93 3.46 4.80
C VAL A 87 -13.68 3.00 5.53
N GLY A 88 -12.74 2.39 4.82
CA GLY A 88 -11.49 2.00 5.46
C GLY A 88 -10.34 1.80 4.49
N SER A 89 -9.11 2.01 4.98
CA SER A 89 -7.90 1.57 4.31
C SER A 89 -7.66 0.09 4.60
N ILE A 90 -7.61 -0.74 3.57
CA ILE A 90 -7.41 -2.19 3.64
C ILE A 90 -6.39 -2.63 2.58
N GLY A 91 -5.91 -3.87 2.68
CA GLY A 91 -5.12 -4.48 1.61
C GLY A 91 -5.99 -5.06 0.50
N PRO A 92 -5.48 -5.23 -0.74
CA PRO A 92 -6.21 -5.88 -1.83
C PRO A 92 -6.70 -7.29 -1.45
N ALA A 93 -5.92 -8.02 -0.66
CA ALA A 93 -6.25 -9.35 -0.16
C ALA A 93 -7.43 -9.38 0.83
N ASP A 94 -7.77 -8.27 1.47
CA ASP A 94 -8.80 -8.25 2.52
C ASP A 94 -10.20 -8.53 1.98
N VAL A 95 -10.48 -8.14 0.71
CA VAL A 95 -11.78 -8.47 0.08
C VAL A 95 -11.92 -9.97 -0.17
N PRO A 96 -11.00 -10.67 -0.86
CA PRO A 96 -11.11 -12.13 -1.02
C PRO A 96 -11.12 -12.88 0.32
N ILE A 97 -10.36 -12.44 1.32
CA ILE A 97 -10.39 -13.05 2.66
C ILE A 97 -11.79 -12.90 3.28
N ALA A 98 -12.36 -11.70 3.26
CA ALA A 98 -13.71 -11.45 3.78
C ALA A 98 -14.76 -12.31 3.06
N VAL A 99 -14.72 -12.33 1.72
CA VAL A 99 -15.66 -13.12 0.90
C VAL A 99 -15.54 -14.62 1.20
N SER A 100 -14.32 -15.14 1.38
CA SER A 100 -14.10 -16.55 1.73
C SER A 100 -14.68 -16.92 3.10
N GLN A 101 -14.79 -15.95 4.00
CA GLN A 101 -15.39 -16.06 5.33
C GLN A 101 -16.88 -15.73 5.33
N ASN A 102 -17.51 -15.59 4.17
CA ASN A 102 -18.90 -15.16 3.98
C ASN A 102 -19.23 -13.74 4.50
N LEU A 103 -18.21 -12.90 4.70
CA LEU A 103 -18.36 -11.49 5.03
C LEU A 103 -18.49 -10.69 3.73
N ARG A 104 -19.72 -10.48 3.26
CA ARG A 104 -20.04 -9.96 1.91
C ARG A 104 -20.30 -8.44 1.89
N GLY A 105 -20.06 -7.75 2.97
CA GLY A 105 -20.38 -6.33 3.15
C GLY A 105 -19.32 -5.35 2.65
N ILE A 106 -18.12 -5.80 2.26
CA ILE A 106 -17.00 -4.92 1.89
C ILE A 106 -16.92 -4.78 0.37
N ILE A 107 -16.81 -3.54 -0.11
CA ILE A 107 -16.67 -3.17 -1.53
C ILE A 107 -15.36 -2.40 -1.70
N GLY A 108 -14.48 -2.84 -2.60
CA GLY A 108 -13.27 -2.15 -3.00
C GLY A 108 -13.58 -0.98 -3.94
N LEU A 109 -12.98 0.19 -3.70
CA LEU A 109 -13.28 1.42 -4.45
C LEU A 109 -12.11 1.92 -5.31
N MET A 110 -10.88 1.84 -4.81
CA MET A 110 -9.66 2.26 -5.53
C MET A 110 -8.41 1.74 -4.84
N GLY A 111 -7.30 1.57 -5.56
CA GLY A 111 -5.97 1.34 -5.00
C GLY A 111 -5.35 2.63 -4.44
N VAL A 112 -4.38 2.49 -3.53
CA VAL A 112 -3.74 3.63 -2.84
C VAL A 112 -2.22 3.45 -2.74
N GLY A 113 -1.56 3.48 -3.84
CA GLY A 113 -0.10 3.43 -3.91
C GLY A 113 0.47 2.09 -4.35
N VAL A 114 1.64 2.19 -4.89
CA VAL A 114 2.42 1.07 -5.43
C VAL A 114 3.87 1.15 -4.97
N SER A 115 4.48 -0.02 -4.83
CA SER A 115 5.92 -0.17 -4.57
C SER A 115 6.39 -1.53 -5.07
N ALA A 116 7.65 -1.62 -5.46
CA ALA A 116 8.34 -2.91 -5.53
C ALA A 116 8.39 -3.55 -4.13
N LYS A 117 8.48 -4.87 -4.07
CA LYS A 117 8.46 -5.63 -2.82
C LYS A 117 9.66 -6.56 -2.77
N HIS A 118 10.48 -6.38 -1.76
CA HIS A 118 11.77 -7.06 -1.67
C HIS A 118 11.99 -7.68 -0.29
N PRO A 119 12.72 -8.80 -0.19
CA PRO A 119 13.23 -9.27 1.10
C PRO A 119 14.17 -8.24 1.73
N ILE A 120 14.06 -8.07 3.04
CA ILE A 120 14.98 -7.25 3.83
C ILE A 120 15.96 -8.19 4.54
N VAL A 121 17.20 -8.15 4.14
CA VAL A 121 18.23 -9.14 4.47
C VAL A 121 19.24 -8.53 5.44
N ARG A 122 19.52 -9.23 6.54
CA ARG A 122 20.49 -8.81 7.56
C ARG A 122 21.89 -8.64 6.94
N ASN A 123 22.59 -7.58 7.31
CA ASN A 123 23.96 -7.35 6.87
C ASN A 123 24.85 -8.55 7.17
N GLY A 124 25.69 -8.94 6.21
CA GLY A 124 26.55 -10.13 6.28
C GLY A 124 25.85 -11.44 5.88
N VAL A 125 24.56 -11.44 5.56
CA VAL A 125 23.85 -12.57 4.96
C VAL A 125 23.74 -12.37 3.46
N THR A 126 24.05 -13.40 2.66
CA THR A 126 23.91 -13.39 1.20
C THR A 126 22.59 -14.03 0.79
N LEU A 127 21.83 -13.35 -0.08
CA LEU A 127 20.61 -13.82 -0.69
C LEU A 127 20.58 -13.27 -2.14
N GLU A 128 20.93 -14.08 -3.13
CA GLU A 128 21.00 -13.66 -4.54
C GLU A 128 19.88 -14.25 -5.40
N THR A 129 19.41 -15.44 -5.00
CA THR A 129 18.35 -16.19 -5.67
C THR A 129 17.30 -16.65 -4.65
N TRP A 130 16.14 -17.11 -5.11
CA TRP A 130 15.12 -17.67 -4.22
C TRP A 130 15.57 -18.99 -3.57
N GLU A 131 16.45 -19.75 -4.22
CA GLU A 131 17.03 -20.97 -3.68
C GLU A 131 17.89 -20.72 -2.44
N ASP A 132 18.49 -19.54 -2.32
CA ASP A 132 19.30 -19.14 -1.16
C ASP A 132 18.47 -18.99 0.14
N LEU A 133 17.13 -19.02 0.04
CA LEU A 133 16.25 -19.05 1.21
C LEU A 133 16.43 -20.33 2.05
N TYR A 134 16.84 -21.44 1.43
CA TYR A 134 17.05 -22.68 2.16
C TYR A 134 18.15 -22.51 3.21
N GLY A 135 17.84 -22.95 4.43
CA GLY A 135 18.75 -22.86 5.58
C GLY A 135 18.78 -21.49 6.27
N LYS A 136 18.14 -20.44 5.69
CA LYS A 136 18.03 -19.13 6.34
C LYS A 136 16.77 -19.03 7.21
N ARG A 137 16.88 -18.26 8.30
CA ARG A 137 15.75 -17.94 9.20
C ARG A 137 14.95 -16.80 8.59
N VAL A 138 13.82 -17.14 7.98
CA VAL A 138 12.95 -16.22 7.24
C VAL A 138 11.79 -15.78 8.15
N ALA A 139 11.80 -14.54 8.61
CA ALA A 139 10.70 -14.03 9.42
C ALA A 139 9.52 -13.56 8.56
N ILE A 140 8.35 -13.98 8.97
CA ILE A 140 7.07 -13.61 8.36
C ILE A 140 6.02 -13.30 9.42
N ALA A 141 4.99 -12.53 9.05
CA ALA A 141 3.78 -12.33 9.86
C ALA A 141 2.66 -13.22 9.29
N PRO A 142 2.33 -14.34 9.93
CA PRO A 142 1.32 -15.27 9.42
C PRO A 142 -0.03 -14.58 9.22
N GLY A 143 -0.68 -14.85 8.10
CA GLY A 143 -1.98 -14.29 7.75
C GLY A 143 -1.95 -12.84 7.23
N SER A 144 -0.78 -12.21 7.11
CA SER A 144 -0.64 -10.92 6.44
C SER A 144 -0.71 -11.09 4.92
N ALA A 145 -1.21 -10.05 4.21
CA ALA A 145 -1.22 -10.04 2.75
C ALA A 145 0.18 -10.26 2.15
N VAL A 146 1.19 -9.65 2.77
CA VAL A 146 2.60 -9.75 2.35
C VAL A 146 3.13 -11.19 2.46
N TRP A 147 2.76 -11.91 3.51
CA TRP A 147 3.09 -13.34 3.63
C TRP A 147 2.52 -14.15 2.47
N PHE A 148 1.23 -13.95 2.13
CA PHE A 148 0.61 -14.66 1.01
C PHE A 148 1.29 -14.35 -0.32
N GLN A 149 1.58 -13.08 -0.55
CA GLN A 149 2.27 -12.63 -1.74
C GLN A 149 3.65 -13.26 -1.88
N PHE A 150 4.42 -13.29 -0.80
CA PHE A 150 5.73 -13.94 -0.78
C PHE A 150 5.61 -15.45 -1.03
N ALA A 151 4.72 -16.15 -0.32
CA ALA A 151 4.52 -17.58 -0.47
C ALA A 151 4.10 -17.96 -1.90
N ALA A 152 3.20 -17.17 -2.53
CA ALA A 152 2.82 -17.36 -3.93
C ALA A 152 4.03 -17.22 -4.86
N THR A 153 4.81 -16.15 -4.70
CA THR A 153 5.97 -15.86 -5.56
C THR A 153 7.02 -16.97 -5.49
N ILE A 154 7.42 -17.38 -4.29
CA ILE A 154 8.46 -18.43 -4.17
C ILE A 154 7.96 -19.80 -4.65
N THR A 155 6.66 -20.07 -4.52
CA THR A 155 6.07 -21.29 -5.06
C THR A 155 6.06 -21.29 -6.59
N GLU A 156 5.74 -20.13 -7.23
CA GLU A 156 5.89 -19.95 -8.67
C GLU A 156 7.34 -20.15 -9.13
N ALA A 157 8.31 -19.72 -8.31
CA ALA A 157 9.74 -19.92 -8.56
C ALA A 157 10.22 -21.37 -8.29
N GLY A 158 9.35 -22.30 -7.91
CA GLY A 158 9.69 -23.69 -7.65
C GLY A 158 10.25 -23.98 -6.26
N ILE A 159 10.24 -22.99 -5.37
CA ILE A 159 10.71 -23.15 -3.98
C ILE A 159 9.65 -23.85 -3.13
N ASN A 160 10.05 -24.89 -2.45
CA ASN A 160 9.17 -25.59 -1.50
C ASN A 160 9.09 -24.81 -0.19
N TYR A 161 7.98 -24.09 0.02
CA TYR A 161 7.74 -23.30 1.23
C TYR A 161 7.87 -24.15 2.52
N GLY A 162 7.39 -25.39 2.51
CA GLY A 162 7.44 -26.29 3.67
C GLY A 162 8.86 -26.71 4.09
N ARG A 163 9.88 -26.45 3.27
CA ARG A 163 11.30 -26.71 3.57
C ARG A 163 12.04 -25.49 4.08
N LEU A 164 11.40 -24.32 4.13
CA LEU A 164 12.01 -23.09 4.65
C LEU A 164 12.01 -23.09 6.19
N ASN A 165 13.04 -22.51 6.77
CA ASN A 165 13.08 -22.25 8.21
C ASN A 165 12.32 -20.95 8.50
N ILE A 166 11.01 -21.08 8.67
CA ILE A 166 10.10 -19.95 8.90
C ILE A 166 10.06 -19.57 10.36
N VAL A 167 10.35 -18.31 10.66
CA VAL A 167 10.21 -17.69 11.98
C VAL A 167 8.92 -16.87 11.99
N ASN A 168 7.90 -17.41 12.66
CA ASN A 168 6.61 -16.74 12.77
C ASN A 168 6.68 -15.62 13.81
N ILE A 169 6.55 -14.37 13.37
CA ILE A 169 6.49 -13.21 14.25
C ILE A 169 5.09 -12.60 14.13
N GLN A 170 4.26 -12.86 15.14
CA GLN A 170 2.90 -12.35 15.19
C GLN A 170 2.86 -10.84 15.12
N GLY A 171 1.98 -10.30 14.26
CA GLY A 171 1.85 -8.87 14.05
C GLY A 171 2.93 -8.25 13.16
N GLY A 172 4.10 -8.87 12.97
CA GLY A 172 5.19 -8.31 12.14
C GLY A 172 5.66 -6.95 12.62
N GLY A 173 6.04 -6.07 11.68
CA GLY A 173 6.34 -4.68 12.00
C GLY A 173 7.58 -4.48 12.86
N GLN A 174 7.47 -3.68 13.93
CA GLN A 174 8.59 -3.41 14.83
C GLN A 174 9.25 -4.67 15.42
N PRO A 175 8.53 -5.76 15.77
CA PRO A 175 9.14 -7.03 16.16
C PRO A 175 10.10 -7.63 15.13
N PHE A 176 9.93 -7.42 13.81
CA PHE A 176 10.90 -7.83 12.80
C PHE A 176 12.24 -7.12 12.98
N VAL A 177 12.21 -5.80 13.16
CA VAL A 177 13.41 -4.98 13.36
C VAL A 177 14.16 -5.42 14.64
N GLN A 178 13.43 -5.65 15.72
CA GLN A 178 13.99 -6.13 16.97
C GLN A 178 14.61 -7.53 16.85
N ALA A 179 13.93 -8.47 16.18
CA ALA A 179 14.46 -9.82 15.95
C ALA A 179 15.72 -9.78 15.08
N MET A 180 15.77 -8.91 14.07
CA MET A 180 16.95 -8.71 13.25
C MET A 180 18.12 -8.11 14.04
N GLN A 181 17.85 -7.13 14.90
CA GLN A 181 18.86 -6.52 15.79
C GLN A 181 19.49 -7.53 16.75
N ARG A 182 18.71 -8.48 17.28
CA ARG A 182 19.24 -9.57 18.15
C ARG A 182 19.94 -10.68 17.34
N GLY A 183 19.84 -10.67 16.01
CA GLY A 183 20.37 -11.75 15.17
C GLY A 183 19.52 -13.03 15.18
N ASP A 184 18.26 -12.96 15.61
CA ASP A 184 17.34 -14.11 15.67
C ASP A 184 16.87 -14.54 14.28
N ILE A 185 16.92 -13.65 13.30
CA ILE A 185 16.50 -13.86 11.92
C ILE A 185 17.57 -13.43 10.92
N ASP A 186 17.56 -14.00 9.73
CA ASP A 186 18.49 -13.66 8.65
C ASP A 186 17.87 -12.70 7.64
N LEU A 187 16.54 -12.76 7.48
CA LEU A 187 15.76 -11.83 6.66
C LEU A 187 14.33 -11.78 7.17
N PHE A 188 13.62 -10.73 6.78
CA PHE A 188 12.16 -10.68 6.95
C PHE A 188 11.47 -10.25 5.66
N ILE A 189 10.22 -10.66 5.55
CA ILE A 189 9.26 -10.25 4.53
C ILE A 189 8.23 -9.36 5.20
N GLY A 190 8.33 -8.07 4.96
CA GLY A 190 7.60 -7.06 5.71
C GLY A 190 6.96 -5.98 4.86
N TRP A 191 6.85 -4.82 5.42
CA TRP A 191 6.26 -3.63 4.82
C TRP A 191 6.84 -2.36 5.43
N GLU A 192 6.70 -1.26 4.71
CA GLU A 192 7.10 0.05 5.23
C GLU A 192 6.21 0.51 6.41
N PRO A 193 6.76 1.18 7.42
CA PRO A 193 8.11 1.77 7.47
C PRO A 193 9.22 0.85 8.02
N PHE A 194 8.92 -0.38 8.39
CA PHE A 194 9.84 -1.25 9.15
C PHE A 194 11.02 -1.73 8.31
N GLU A 195 10.85 -1.82 7.00
CA GLU A 195 11.92 -2.09 6.03
C GLU A 195 12.96 -0.96 6.06
N SER A 196 12.52 0.27 5.84
CA SER A 196 13.38 1.45 5.89
C SER A 196 13.99 1.67 7.29
N MET A 197 13.27 1.36 8.36
CA MET A 197 13.81 1.44 9.72
C MET A 197 14.97 0.47 9.94
N ALA A 198 14.86 -0.79 9.49
CA ALA A 198 15.95 -1.76 9.61
C ALA A 198 17.19 -1.32 8.81
N ILE A 199 16.99 -0.78 7.61
CA ILE A 199 18.07 -0.28 6.75
C ILE A 199 18.74 0.96 7.37
N GLN A 200 17.97 1.94 7.83
CA GLN A 200 18.49 3.17 8.43
C GLN A 200 19.24 2.93 9.75
N GLN A 201 18.88 1.88 10.49
CA GLN A 201 19.62 1.43 11.67
C GLN A 201 20.89 0.65 11.34
N GLY A 202 21.22 0.47 10.06
CA GLY A 202 22.41 -0.28 9.63
C GLY A 202 22.31 -1.79 9.90
N LEU A 203 21.11 -2.33 10.09
CA LEU A 203 20.90 -3.75 10.39
C LEU A 203 20.81 -4.60 9.13
N ALA A 204 20.32 -4.04 8.04
CA ALA A 204 19.90 -4.77 6.85
C ALA A 204 20.12 -4.00 5.56
N TYR A 205 19.97 -4.71 4.45
CA TYR A 205 19.87 -4.15 3.11
C TYR A 205 18.61 -4.70 2.42
N ARG A 206 18.12 -3.98 1.40
CA ARG A 206 17.04 -4.42 0.52
C ARG A 206 17.61 -5.24 -0.63
N GLN A 207 17.12 -6.49 -0.80
CA GLN A 207 17.57 -7.34 -1.91
C GLN A 207 16.76 -7.04 -3.18
N THR A 208 17.15 -6.04 -3.92
CA THR A 208 16.41 -5.51 -5.07
C THR A 208 16.37 -6.44 -6.29
N LYS A 209 17.20 -7.47 -6.36
CA LYS A 209 17.13 -8.49 -7.42
C LYS A 209 15.91 -9.40 -7.28
N LEU A 210 15.40 -9.55 -6.04
CA LEU A 210 14.26 -10.41 -5.71
C LEU A 210 13.02 -9.55 -5.45
N ASP A 211 12.34 -9.17 -6.52
CA ASP A 211 11.12 -8.36 -6.48
C ASP A 211 9.88 -9.26 -6.61
N TYR A 212 9.18 -9.49 -5.50
CA TYR A 212 7.98 -10.32 -5.50
C TYR A 212 6.69 -9.56 -5.88
N SER A 213 6.76 -8.25 -6.14
CA SER A 213 5.63 -7.49 -6.70
C SER A 213 5.35 -7.83 -8.17
N ARG A 214 6.29 -8.48 -8.85
CA ARG A 214 6.19 -8.82 -10.28
C ARG A 214 5.47 -10.13 -10.57
N SER A 215 5.11 -10.88 -9.54
CA SER A 215 4.30 -12.09 -9.68
C SER A 215 2.92 -11.75 -10.26
N ARG A 216 2.36 -12.64 -11.10
CA ARG A 216 1.00 -12.48 -11.65
C ARG A 216 -0.07 -12.38 -10.58
N ALA A 217 0.15 -13.05 -9.44
CA ALA A 217 -0.80 -13.09 -8.35
C ALA A 217 -0.62 -11.94 -7.35
N VAL A 218 0.49 -11.21 -7.38
CA VAL A 218 0.82 -10.26 -6.31
C VAL A 218 0.53 -8.82 -6.68
N GLY A 219 1.25 -8.29 -7.68
CA GLY A 219 1.20 -6.89 -8.06
C GLY A 219 1.88 -5.94 -7.08
N ALA A 220 1.99 -4.71 -7.52
CA ALA A 220 2.70 -3.66 -6.81
C ALA A 220 1.84 -2.91 -5.78
N GLU A 221 0.52 -3.10 -5.77
CA GLU A 221 -0.40 -2.37 -4.89
C GLU A 221 -0.05 -2.58 -3.42
N LEU A 222 -0.06 -1.47 -2.68
CA LEU A 222 0.21 -1.44 -1.24
C LEU A 222 -1.06 -1.53 -0.41
N GLY A 223 -2.15 -0.95 -0.91
CA GLY A 223 -3.43 -0.93 -0.23
C GLY A 223 -4.56 -0.47 -1.14
N MET A 224 -5.74 -0.38 -0.57
CA MET A 224 -6.93 0.14 -1.25
C MET A 224 -7.87 0.83 -0.26
N VAL A 225 -8.73 1.68 -0.79
CA VAL A 225 -9.91 2.17 -0.07
C VAL A 225 -11.05 1.19 -0.30
N GLY A 226 -11.62 0.70 0.77
CA GLY A 226 -12.86 -0.06 0.77
C GLY A 226 -13.96 0.68 1.50
N ALA A 227 -15.21 0.30 1.25
CA ALA A 227 -16.38 0.81 1.97
C ALA A 227 -17.36 -0.31 2.25
N THR A 228 -18.29 -0.07 3.19
CA THR A 228 -19.41 -0.98 3.37
C THR A 228 -20.34 -0.92 2.15
N ARG A 229 -20.99 -2.03 1.84
CA ARG A 229 -22.00 -2.09 0.76
C ARG A 229 -23.12 -1.07 1.00
N ASP A 230 -23.51 -0.88 2.26
CA ASP A 230 -24.51 0.11 2.63
C ASP A 230 -24.06 1.53 2.28
N ALA A 231 -22.82 1.91 2.63
CA ALA A 231 -22.29 3.23 2.28
C ALA A 231 -22.21 3.42 0.75
N VAL A 232 -21.85 2.37 -0.01
CA VAL A 232 -21.84 2.43 -1.48
C VAL A 232 -23.25 2.66 -2.05
N GLN A 233 -24.26 2.06 -1.46
CA GLN A 233 -25.65 2.20 -1.90
C GLN A 233 -26.29 3.52 -1.46
N ASN A 234 -26.11 3.91 -0.19
CA ASN A 234 -26.86 4.98 0.43
C ASN A 234 -26.08 6.30 0.58
N LYS A 235 -24.73 6.27 0.53
CA LYS A 235 -23.84 7.43 0.69
C LYS A 235 -22.87 7.61 -0.50
N ARG A 236 -23.23 7.13 -1.67
CA ARG A 236 -22.39 7.14 -2.88
C ARG A 236 -21.82 8.52 -3.18
N GLU A 237 -22.64 9.57 -3.10
CA GLU A 237 -22.22 10.92 -3.38
C GLU A 237 -21.24 11.49 -2.32
N ALA A 238 -21.35 11.04 -1.06
CA ALA A 238 -20.37 11.38 -0.04
C ALA A 238 -19.03 10.63 -0.28
N LEU A 239 -19.08 9.36 -0.67
CA LEU A 239 -17.88 8.59 -1.06
C LEU A 239 -17.15 9.23 -2.24
N ARG A 240 -17.88 9.68 -3.27
CA ARG A 240 -17.33 10.38 -4.42
C ARG A 240 -16.55 11.64 -4.01
N ARG A 241 -17.10 12.44 -3.09
CA ARG A 241 -16.44 13.66 -2.57
C ARG A 241 -15.23 13.33 -1.70
N LEU A 242 -15.32 12.32 -0.87
CA LEU A 242 -14.19 11.87 -0.07
C LEU A 242 -13.04 11.39 -0.98
N ILE A 243 -13.31 10.59 -2.02
CA ILE A 243 -12.29 10.13 -2.96
C ILE A 243 -11.71 11.31 -3.75
N TRP A 244 -12.54 12.27 -4.20
CA TRP A 244 -12.04 13.48 -4.84
C TRP A 244 -11.09 14.27 -3.92
N ALA A 245 -11.48 14.49 -2.67
CA ALA A 245 -10.66 15.17 -1.67
C ALA A 245 -9.36 14.41 -1.37
N TYR A 246 -9.42 13.09 -1.26
CA TYR A 246 -8.24 12.24 -1.08
C TYR A 246 -7.25 12.40 -2.24
N LEU A 247 -7.73 12.32 -3.48
CA LEU A 247 -6.89 12.44 -4.68
C LEU A 247 -6.31 13.85 -4.85
N GLN A 248 -7.03 14.88 -4.41
CA GLN A 248 -6.49 16.24 -4.39
C GLN A 248 -5.28 16.33 -3.45
N VAL A 249 -5.40 15.82 -2.22
CA VAL A 249 -4.28 15.75 -1.26
C VAL A 249 -3.15 14.88 -1.82
N GLN A 250 -3.48 13.73 -2.41
CA GLN A 250 -2.50 12.87 -3.06
C GLN A 250 -1.67 13.63 -4.11
N ASN A 251 -2.32 14.40 -4.98
CA ASN A 251 -1.64 15.23 -5.99
C ASN A 251 -0.72 16.30 -5.37
N GLU A 252 -1.15 16.88 -4.25
CA GLU A 252 -0.38 17.92 -3.54
C GLU A 252 0.89 17.31 -2.93
N ILE A 253 0.75 16.21 -2.17
CA ILE A 253 1.90 15.61 -1.47
C ILE A 253 2.81 14.81 -2.40
N SER A 254 2.32 14.38 -3.57
CA SER A 254 3.13 13.69 -4.59
C SER A 254 3.84 14.66 -5.54
N ALA A 255 3.80 15.96 -5.30
CA ALA A 255 4.45 16.94 -6.17
C ALA A 255 5.98 16.77 -6.23
N SER A 256 6.59 16.25 -5.17
CA SER A 256 7.99 15.82 -5.12
C SER A 256 8.17 14.74 -4.06
N LYS A 257 9.31 14.04 -4.09
CA LYS A 257 9.66 13.04 -3.07
C LYS A 257 9.85 13.69 -1.69
N GLU A 258 10.32 14.93 -1.63
CA GLU A 258 10.45 15.71 -0.40
C GLU A 258 9.07 16.02 0.20
N ALA A 259 8.11 16.47 -0.62
CA ALA A 259 6.74 16.74 -0.17
C ALA A 259 6.06 15.45 0.33
N LEU A 260 6.25 14.35 -0.38
CA LEU A 260 5.73 13.04 0.03
C LEU A 260 6.36 12.58 1.35
N GLY A 261 7.69 12.71 1.51
CA GLY A 261 8.38 12.37 2.74
C GLY A 261 7.90 13.20 3.94
N ALA A 262 7.72 14.52 3.75
CA ALA A 262 7.19 15.38 4.79
C ALA A 262 5.75 14.99 5.20
N ALA A 263 4.90 14.66 4.23
CA ALA A 263 3.53 14.21 4.49
C ALA A 263 3.49 12.87 5.22
N ILE A 264 4.37 11.93 4.84
CA ILE A 264 4.53 10.64 5.52
C ILE A 264 4.97 10.85 6.97
N ALA A 265 5.98 11.70 7.21
CA ALA A 265 6.45 12.03 8.57
C ALA A 265 5.32 12.62 9.44
N ALA A 266 4.57 13.58 8.90
CA ALA A 266 3.44 14.20 9.60
C ALA A 266 2.32 13.19 9.91
N TRP A 267 2.05 12.26 8.99
CA TRP A 267 1.01 11.25 9.14
C TRP A 267 1.39 10.16 10.13
N THR A 268 2.61 9.64 10.02
CA THR A 268 3.06 8.44 10.75
C THR A 268 3.79 8.75 12.06
N GLY A 269 4.32 9.96 12.21
CA GLY A 269 5.23 10.32 13.30
C GLY A 269 6.66 9.79 13.10
N LEU A 270 7.02 9.31 11.92
CA LEU A 270 8.36 8.79 11.63
C LEU A 270 9.41 9.91 11.59
N PRO A 271 10.68 9.60 11.94
CA PRO A 271 11.80 10.50 11.68
C PRO A 271 11.86 10.88 10.21
N ALA A 272 12.17 12.15 9.90
CA ALA A 272 12.16 12.69 8.53
C ALA A 272 13.04 11.88 7.56
N GLN A 273 14.19 11.37 8.02
CA GLN A 273 15.08 10.54 7.22
C GLN A 273 14.46 9.20 6.80
N VAL A 274 13.74 8.54 7.72
CA VAL A 274 13.02 7.29 7.43
C VAL A 274 11.86 7.57 6.47
N ALA A 275 11.07 8.61 6.74
CA ALA A 275 9.95 8.99 5.90
C ALA A 275 10.39 9.36 4.47
N LYS A 276 11.55 10.01 4.32
CA LYS A 276 12.15 10.28 3.01
C LYS A 276 12.54 8.98 2.28
N ALA A 277 13.21 8.05 2.94
CA ALA A 277 13.59 6.77 2.35
C ALA A 277 12.35 6.00 1.86
N VAL A 278 11.27 5.98 2.65
CA VAL A 278 10.00 5.39 2.23
C VAL A 278 9.40 6.09 1.01
N ALA A 279 9.45 7.43 0.97
CA ALA A 279 8.94 8.21 -0.15
C ALA A 279 9.70 7.94 -1.46
N ASP A 280 11.01 7.67 -1.37
CA ASP A 280 11.84 7.37 -2.54
C ASP A 280 11.42 6.04 -3.21
N ASP A 281 10.95 5.07 -2.41
CA ASP A 281 10.63 3.70 -2.84
C ASP A 281 9.17 3.47 -3.25
N MET A 282 8.27 4.44 -3.06
CA MET A 282 6.86 4.28 -3.36
C MET A 282 6.31 5.40 -4.26
N THR A 283 5.20 5.11 -4.92
CA THR A 283 4.41 6.09 -5.68
C THR A 283 2.95 5.99 -5.24
N LEU A 284 2.32 7.17 -5.02
CA LEU A 284 0.89 7.22 -4.75
C LEU A 284 0.13 7.25 -6.08
N GLU A 285 -0.32 6.09 -6.51
CA GLU A 285 -1.13 5.95 -7.73
C GLU A 285 -2.16 4.84 -7.57
N GLN A 286 -3.16 4.85 -8.43
CA GLN A 286 -4.17 3.80 -8.54
C GLN A 286 -3.77 2.84 -9.65
N SER A 287 -3.38 1.61 -9.32
CA SER A 287 -3.08 0.54 -10.27
C SER A 287 -3.91 -0.73 -10.05
N LEU A 288 -4.77 -0.73 -9.02
CA LEU A 288 -5.60 -1.88 -8.67
C LEU A 288 -6.52 -2.29 -9.82
N THR A 289 -6.46 -3.57 -10.19
CA THR A 289 -7.41 -4.20 -11.10
C THR A 289 -8.12 -5.37 -10.43
N VAL A 290 -9.36 -5.62 -10.82
CA VAL A 290 -10.14 -6.74 -10.30
C VAL A 290 -9.48 -8.06 -10.73
N ASP A 291 -8.97 -8.15 -11.95
CA ASP A 291 -8.30 -9.35 -12.48
C ASP A 291 -7.10 -9.77 -11.62
N GLN A 292 -6.33 -8.80 -11.13
CA GLN A 292 -5.21 -9.08 -10.25
C GLN A 292 -5.65 -9.60 -8.89
N VAL A 293 -6.70 -9.03 -8.29
CA VAL A 293 -7.25 -9.53 -7.03
C VAL A 293 -7.86 -10.92 -7.21
N GLN A 294 -8.47 -11.20 -8.37
CA GLN A 294 -8.92 -12.56 -8.72
C GLN A 294 -7.74 -13.54 -8.82
N ALA A 295 -6.62 -13.14 -9.43
CA ALA A 295 -5.41 -13.96 -9.48
C ALA A 295 -4.85 -14.24 -8.09
N GLN A 296 -4.79 -13.23 -7.21
CA GLN A 296 -4.42 -13.41 -5.81
C GLN A 296 -5.33 -14.41 -5.09
N ALA A 297 -6.65 -14.30 -5.26
CA ALA A 297 -7.60 -15.19 -4.61
C ALA A 297 -7.41 -16.65 -5.02
N ARG A 298 -7.17 -16.92 -6.31
CA ARG A 298 -6.85 -18.27 -6.80
C ARG A 298 -5.60 -18.83 -6.15
N GLU A 299 -4.52 -18.03 -6.08
CA GLU A 299 -3.27 -18.44 -5.46
C GLU A 299 -3.44 -18.69 -3.95
N PHE A 300 -4.16 -17.83 -3.24
CA PHE A 300 -4.43 -18.02 -1.83
C PHE A 300 -5.23 -19.29 -1.56
N HIS A 301 -6.17 -19.64 -2.43
CA HIS A 301 -6.88 -20.92 -2.34
C HIS A 301 -5.95 -22.10 -2.63
N ARG A 302 -5.14 -22.03 -3.69
CA ARG A 302 -4.14 -23.06 -4.03
C ARG A 302 -3.15 -23.32 -2.90
N LEU A 303 -2.76 -22.30 -2.16
CA LEU A 303 -1.88 -22.38 -0.99
C LEU A 303 -2.60 -22.84 0.30
N GLY A 304 -3.90 -23.13 0.21
CA GLY A 304 -4.70 -23.60 1.36
C GLY A 304 -5.04 -22.50 2.36
N VAL A 305 -4.88 -21.23 1.97
CA VAL A 305 -5.11 -20.08 2.84
C VAL A 305 -6.57 -19.63 2.82
N LEU A 306 -7.18 -19.64 1.63
CA LEU A 306 -8.62 -19.50 1.52
C LEU A 306 -9.27 -20.87 1.49
N ALA A 307 -10.29 -21.06 2.31
CA ALA A 307 -11.03 -22.31 2.41
C ALA A 307 -11.74 -22.69 1.09
N ARG A 308 -12.03 -21.69 0.24
CA ARG A 308 -12.65 -21.85 -1.07
C ARG A 308 -12.13 -20.83 -2.07
N ASP A 309 -12.15 -21.19 -3.35
CA ASP A 309 -11.86 -20.24 -4.42
C ASP A 309 -13.05 -19.26 -4.58
N VAL A 310 -12.78 -17.99 -4.32
CA VAL A 310 -13.75 -16.91 -4.44
C VAL A 310 -13.51 -16.02 -5.66
N SER A 311 -12.52 -16.35 -6.47
CA SER A 311 -12.06 -15.48 -7.57
C SER A 311 -13.17 -15.09 -8.54
N ALA A 312 -14.05 -16.03 -8.90
CA ALA A 312 -15.17 -15.77 -9.80
C ALA A 312 -16.23 -14.81 -9.20
N GLU A 313 -16.30 -14.73 -7.87
CA GLU A 313 -17.26 -13.86 -7.18
C GLU A 313 -16.77 -12.41 -7.04
N LEU A 314 -15.45 -12.18 -7.10
CA LEU A 314 -14.85 -10.90 -6.72
C LEU A 314 -15.33 -9.68 -7.52
N PRO A 315 -15.68 -9.76 -8.82
CA PRO A 315 -16.14 -8.57 -9.55
C PRO A 315 -17.30 -7.83 -8.89
N GLN A 316 -18.20 -8.53 -8.20
CA GLN A 316 -19.34 -7.91 -7.50
C GLN A 316 -18.97 -7.23 -6.17
N PHE A 317 -17.73 -7.34 -5.72
CA PHE A 317 -17.18 -6.74 -4.51
C PHE A 317 -16.23 -5.57 -4.81
N PHE A 318 -16.28 -5.06 -6.04
CA PHE A 318 -15.53 -3.87 -6.47
C PHE A 318 -16.46 -2.90 -7.19
N ASP A 319 -16.38 -1.62 -6.83
CA ASP A 319 -17.04 -0.53 -7.54
C ASP A 319 -16.05 0.59 -7.83
N LEU A 320 -15.20 0.36 -8.84
CA LEU A 320 -14.21 1.34 -9.29
C LEU A 320 -14.84 2.56 -9.98
N SER A 321 -16.14 2.52 -10.28
CA SER A 321 -16.83 3.64 -10.95
C SER A 321 -16.91 4.90 -10.09
N ILE A 322 -16.85 4.78 -8.75
CA ILE A 322 -16.77 5.92 -7.84
C ILE A 322 -15.44 6.67 -8.06
N TYR A 323 -14.32 5.97 -8.10
CA TYR A 323 -13.02 6.54 -8.46
C TYR A 323 -13.04 7.12 -9.88
N GLN A 324 -13.51 6.36 -10.86
CA GLN A 324 -13.57 6.78 -12.26
C GLN A 324 -14.41 8.04 -12.48
N SER A 325 -15.41 8.30 -11.62
CA SER A 325 -16.29 9.47 -11.69
C SER A 325 -15.61 10.78 -11.27
N VAL A 326 -14.45 10.73 -10.63
CA VAL A 326 -13.72 11.90 -10.14
C VAL A 326 -12.41 12.16 -10.89
N VAL A 327 -11.99 11.25 -11.77
CA VAL A 327 -10.81 11.42 -12.62
C VAL A 327 -11.21 11.76 -14.05
N ARG A 328 -10.39 12.60 -14.71
CA ARG A 328 -10.54 12.86 -16.15
C ARG A 328 -9.94 11.68 -16.92
N ARG A 329 -10.63 11.24 -17.94
CA ARG A 329 -10.15 10.21 -18.90
C ARG A 329 -9.22 10.83 -19.94
#